data_1543803a42f65d74b977b6db208c5322
#
_entry.id   1543803a42f65d74b977b6db208c5322
#
_cell.length_a   1.000
_cell.length_b   1.000
_cell.length_c   1.000
_cell.angle_alpha   90.00
_cell.angle_beta   90.00
_cell.angle_gamma   90.00
#
_symmetry.space_group_name_H-M   'P 1'
#
loop_
_entity.id
_entity.type
_entity.pdbx_description
1 polymer ?
#
loop_
_entity_poly.entity_id
_entity_poly.type
_entity_poly.pdbx_seq_one_letter_code
_entity_poly.pdbx_strand_id
1 'polypeptide(L)'
;GDSESEGTWERLFKRLRDRGLRGVELITSDHHHGLVKALRRQFQGAAWQRCQTHLMRNVLGQTPRHLKAEMAAWLRRIFRSESKAEARQAFGELAGELDGKAESALQTLEAGLEDAIAVLALPAKYRRRLRTTNMVERLIEEIRRRERVIRIFPNSASAHRLVGALLQEQHEEWLTGRKYFDMSEYFEWKQARRASSG
;
A
#
# COMPACT_ATOMS: atom_id res chain seq x y z
N GLY A 1 0.40 -1.54 24.82
CA GLY A 1 0.67 -1.47 23.40
C GLY A 1 1.18 -0.10 23.03
N ASP A 2 2.35 -0.04 22.46
CA ASP A 2 2.89 1.20 21.95
C ASP A 2 1.94 1.74 20.88
N SER A 3 1.48 2.98 21.09
CA SER A 3 0.60 3.66 20.16
C SER A 3 1.30 3.75 18.80
N GLU A 4 0.54 3.59 17.71
CA GLU A 4 0.97 3.84 16.33
C GLU A 4 1.24 5.35 16.13
N SER A 5 2.10 5.92 16.98
CA SER A 5 2.45 7.33 16.97
C SER A 5 3.48 7.63 15.88
N GLU A 6 3.53 8.87 15.40
CA GLU A 6 4.54 9.36 14.48
C GLU A 6 5.96 8.98 14.95
N GLY A 7 6.26 9.19 16.25
CA GLY A 7 7.57 8.89 16.82
C GLY A 7 7.95 7.41 16.82
N THR A 8 6.98 6.49 16.93
CA THR A 8 7.24 5.05 16.82
C THR A 8 7.62 4.68 15.40
N TRP A 9 6.92 5.22 14.40
CA TRP A 9 7.24 5.03 12.99
C TRP A 9 8.59 5.65 12.60
N GLU A 10 8.89 6.85 13.08
CA GLU A 10 10.19 7.49 12.84
C GLU A 10 11.35 6.63 13.37
N ARG A 11 11.24 6.08 14.59
CA ARG A 11 12.25 5.17 15.15
C ARG A 11 12.43 3.92 14.29
N LEU A 12 11.34 3.32 13.80
CA LEU A 12 11.40 2.16 12.91
C LEU A 12 12.13 2.50 11.61
N PHE A 13 11.76 3.59 10.94
CA PHE A 13 12.37 3.99 9.68
C PHE A 13 13.84 4.36 9.83
N LYS A 14 14.20 5.03 10.92
CA LYS A 14 15.59 5.30 11.24
C LYS A 14 16.39 4.01 11.38
N ARG A 15 15.90 3.02 12.13
CA ARG A 15 16.56 1.71 12.27
C ARG A 15 16.73 1.00 10.92
N LEU A 16 15.73 1.07 10.03
CA LEU A 16 15.85 0.47 8.69
C LEU A 16 16.94 1.17 7.86
N ARG A 17 17.02 2.49 7.93
CA ARG A 17 18.08 3.27 7.28
C ARG A 17 19.46 2.99 7.86
N ASP A 18 19.58 2.89 9.17
CA ASP A 18 20.83 2.55 9.87
C ASP A 18 21.32 1.14 9.48
N ARG A 19 20.39 0.21 9.19
CA ARG A 19 20.67 -1.12 8.66
C ARG A 19 20.94 -1.16 7.15
N GLY A 20 20.99 -0.02 6.48
CA GLY A 20 21.37 0.08 5.07
C GLY A 20 20.19 0.25 4.08
N LEU A 21 18.95 0.45 4.52
CA LEU A 21 17.86 0.74 3.59
C LEU A 21 18.12 2.06 2.84
N ARG A 22 18.24 1.99 1.51
CA ARG A 22 18.49 3.11 0.60
C ARG A 22 17.63 2.99 -0.65
N GLY A 23 17.48 4.08 -1.41
CA GLY A 23 16.85 4.07 -2.72
C GLY A 23 15.36 3.75 -2.70
N VAL A 24 14.65 4.08 -1.63
CA VAL A 24 13.20 3.90 -1.52
C VAL A 24 12.51 4.89 -2.47
N GLU A 25 11.74 4.38 -3.42
CA GLU A 25 11.08 5.19 -4.45
C GLU A 25 9.55 5.17 -4.35
N LEU A 26 8.97 4.08 -3.81
CA LEU A 26 7.55 3.96 -3.54
C LEU A 26 7.33 3.27 -2.21
N ILE A 27 6.38 3.77 -1.45
CA ILE A 27 5.95 3.16 -0.19
C ILE A 27 4.44 2.99 -0.24
N THR A 28 3.97 1.76 -0.04
CA THR A 28 2.54 1.48 0.02
C THR A 28 2.13 1.25 1.47
N SER A 29 1.13 1.98 1.93
CA SER A 29 0.55 1.81 3.27
C SER A 29 -0.94 2.16 3.29
N ASP A 30 -1.62 1.88 4.40
CA ASP A 30 -2.89 2.50 4.71
C ASP A 30 -2.72 3.98 5.08
N HIS A 31 -3.83 4.70 5.22
CA HIS A 31 -3.82 6.11 5.60
C HIS A 31 -3.88 6.24 7.12
N HIS A 32 -2.74 5.97 7.79
CA HIS A 32 -2.56 6.30 9.19
C HIS A 32 -1.76 7.61 9.29
N HIS A 33 -2.33 8.64 9.90
CA HIS A 33 -1.76 10.00 9.90
C HIS A 33 -0.29 10.04 10.38
N GLY A 34 0.01 9.38 11.53
CA GLY A 34 1.37 9.34 12.08
C GLY A 34 2.36 8.61 11.17
N LEU A 35 1.92 7.50 10.53
CA LEU A 35 2.73 6.75 9.56
C LEU A 35 3.07 7.60 8.35
N VAL A 36 2.06 8.21 7.71
CA VAL A 36 2.25 9.02 6.49
C VAL A 36 3.17 10.21 6.76
N LYS A 37 3.02 10.86 7.91
CA LYS A 37 3.88 11.98 8.31
C LYS A 37 5.33 11.56 8.53
N ALA A 38 5.55 10.43 9.20
CA ALA A 38 6.88 9.85 9.38
C ALA A 38 7.52 9.44 8.04
N LEU A 39 6.73 8.83 7.12
CA LEU A 39 7.20 8.48 5.78
C LEU A 39 7.70 9.69 4.98
N ARG A 40 6.91 10.76 4.93
CA ARG A 40 7.27 12.00 4.22
C ARG A 40 8.54 12.63 4.76
N ARG A 41 8.79 12.53 6.07
CA ARG A 41 10.02 13.03 6.70
C ARG A 41 11.24 12.16 6.41
N GLN A 42 11.08 10.85 6.52
CA GLN A 42 12.22 9.91 6.49
C GLN A 42 12.63 9.48 5.09
N PHE A 43 11.71 9.54 4.12
CA PHE A 43 11.90 9.11 2.74
C PHE A 43 11.53 10.22 1.75
N GLN A 44 12.22 11.35 1.88
CA GLN A 44 12.03 12.48 0.98
C GLN A 44 12.31 12.06 -0.47
N GLY A 45 11.38 12.39 -1.38
CA GLY A 45 11.45 11.98 -2.79
C GLY A 45 10.83 10.60 -3.10
N ALA A 46 10.51 9.78 -2.10
CA ALA A 46 9.71 8.58 -2.32
C ALA A 46 8.23 8.93 -2.55
N ALA A 47 7.61 8.33 -3.56
CA ALA A 47 6.17 8.43 -3.75
C ALA A 47 5.45 7.61 -2.67
N TRP A 48 4.33 8.15 -2.16
CA TRP A 48 3.45 7.39 -1.29
C TRP A 48 2.25 6.88 -2.08
N GLN A 49 2.00 5.59 -1.97
CA GLN A 49 0.83 4.91 -2.51
C GLN A 49 -0.11 4.55 -1.35
N ARG A 50 -1.28 5.18 -1.32
CA ARG A 50 -2.35 4.77 -0.41
C ARG A 50 -2.91 3.42 -0.82
N CYS A 51 -3.04 2.48 0.12
CA CYS A 51 -3.61 1.17 -0.16
C CYS A 51 -5.02 1.28 -0.75
N GLN A 52 -5.19 0.83 -2.00
CA GLN A 52 -6.47 0.91 -2.70
C GLN A 52 -7.57 0.09 -2.00
N THR A 53 -7.22 -1.05 -1.40
CA THR A 53 -8.19 -1.89 -0.67
C THR A 53 -8.76 -1.14 0.54
N HIS A 54 -7.92 -0.46 1.32
CA HIS A 54 -8.36 0.32 2.47
C HIS A 54 -9.17 1.55 2.05
N LEU A 55 -8.74 2.27 1.00
CA LEU A 55 -9.52 3.40 0.49
C LEU A 55 -10.89 2.93 -0.02
N MET A 56 -10.94 1.85 -0.81
CA MET A 56 -12.21 1.28 -1.28
C MET A 56 -13.13 0.92 -0.11
N ARG A 57 -12.63 0.30 0.95
CA ARG A 57 -13.41 -0.03 2.15
C ARG A 57 -13.97 1.22 2.82
N ASN A 58 -13.15 2.28 2.94
CA ASN A 58 -13.57 3.54 3.54
C ASN A 58 -14.67 4.22 2.72
N VAL A 59 -14.50 4.30 1.39
CA VAL A 59 -15.51 4.87 0.47
C VAL A 59 -16.82 4.08 0.55
N LEU A 60 -16.76 2.75 0.46
CA LEU A 60 -17.95 1.90 0.55
C LEU A 60 -18.61 1.95 1.93
N GLY A 61 -17.85 2.24 2.98
CA GLY A 61 -18.37 2.49 4.33
C GLY A 61 -19.25 3.74 4.42
N GLN A 62 -18.92 4.76 3.62
CA GLN A 62 -19.68 6.02 3.54
C GLN A 62 -20.77 5.99 2.45
N THR A 63 -20.82 4.95 1.62
CA THR A 63 -21.76 4.84 0.52
C THR A 63 -23.12 4.31 1.01
N PRO A 64 -24.25 4.92 0.63
CA PRO A 64 -25.59 4.38 0.89
C PRO A 64 -25.73 2.94 0.40
N ARG A 65 -26.47 2.12 1.16
CA ARG A 65 -26.55 0.67 0.91
C ARG A 65 -26.95 0.31 -0.53
N HIS A 66 -27.91 1.02 -1.09
CA HIS A 66 -28.44 0.77 -2.44
C HIS A 66 -27.45 1.15 -3.54
N LEU A 67 -26.47 2.04 -3.30
CA LEU A 67 -25.45 2.48 -4.26
C LEU A 67 -24.11 1.71 -4.14
N LYS A 68 -23.95 0.83 -3.14
CA LYS A 68 -22.66 0.16 -2.90
C LYS A 68 -22.15 -0.67 -4.08
N ALA A 69 -23.02 -1.35 -4.79
CA ALA A 69 -22.64 -2.16 -5.95
C ALA A 69 -22.13 -1.30 -7.10
N GLU A 70 -22.81 -0.22 -7.37
CA GLU A 70 -22.48 0.79 -8.37
C GLU A 70 -21.16 1.50 -8.03
N MET A 71 -21.04 2.03 -6.81
CA MET A 71 -19.80 2.62 -6.30
C MET A 71 -18.61 1.65 -6.40
N ALA A 72 -18.80 0.38 -6.04
CA ALA A 72 -17.74 -0.62 -6.15
C ALA A 72 -17.33 -0.89 -7.62
N ALA A 73 -18.25 -0.79 -8.58
CA ALA A 73 -17.93 -0.90 -10.00
C ALA A 73 -17.09 0.30 -10.46
N TRP A 74 -17.46 1.51 -10.07
CA TRP A 74 -16.73 2.73 -10.34
C TRP A 74 -15.32 2.72 -9.74
N LEU A 75 -15.18 2.34 -8.48
CA LEU A 75 -13.87 2.23 -7.82
C LEU A 75 -12.95 1.24 -8.54
N ARG A 76 -13.49 0.09 -9.00
CA ARG A 76 -12.72 -0.86 -9.81
C ARG A 76 -12.28 -0.27 -11.15
N ARG A 77 -13.14 0.50 -11.83
CA ARG A 77 -12.81 1.20 -13.07
C ARG A 77 -11.67 2.20 -12.84
N ILE A 78 -11.81 3.09 -11.85
CA ILE A 78 -10.81 4.10 -11.48
C ILE A 78 -9.45 3.45 -11.17
N PHE A 79 -9.41 2.41 -10.35
CA PHE A 79 -8.16 1.78 -9.92
C PHE A 79 -7.54 0.84 -10.98
N ARG A 80 -8.26 0.55 -12.07
CA ARG A 80 -7.75 -0.22 -13.21
C ARG A 80 -7.38 0.64 -14.40
N SER A 81 -7.52 1.96 -14.31
CA SER A 81 -7.14 2.89 -15.37
C SER A 81 -5.68 2.71 -15.78
N GLU A 82 -5.39 2.97 -17.05
CA GLU A 82 -4.05 2.86 -17.61
C GLU A 82 -3.17 4.07 -17.27
N SER A 83 -3.77 5.20 -16.94
CA SER A 83 -3.09 6.44 -16.59
C SER A 83 -3.79 7.19 -15.45
N LYS A 84 -3.04 8.11 -14.82
CA LYS A 84 -3.63 9.02 -13.84
C LYS A 84 -4.68 9.95 -14.45
N ALA A 85 -4.51 10.35 -15.71
CA ALA A 85 -5.48 11.20 -16.42
C ALA A 85 -6.81 10.46 -16.58
N GLU A 86 -6.77 9.22 -17.05
CA GLU A 86 -7.96 8.36 -17.17
C GLU A 86 -8.65 8.11 -15.82
N ALA A 87 -7.87 7.86 -14.76
CA ALA A 87 -8.42 7.67 -13.42
C ALA A 87 -9.15 8.92 -12.91
N ARG A 88 -8.58 10.11 -13.14
CA ARG A 88 -9.23 11.40 -12.79
C ARG A 88 -10.48 11.64 -13.61
N GLN A 89 -10.45 11.32 -14.90
CA GLN A 89 -11.63 11.41 -15.77
C GLN A 89 -12.74 10.50 -15.25
N ALA A 90 -12.44 9.23 -14.97
CA ALA A 90 -13.40 8.28 -14.43
C ALA A 90 -13.96 8.72 -13.06
N PHE A 91 -13.16 9.38 -12.22
CA PHE A 91 -13.65 10.00 -10.99
C PHE A 91 -14.59 11.16 -11.26
N GLY A 92 -14.29 12.03 -12.23
CA GLY A 92 -15.18 13.13 -12.63
C GLY A 92 -16.54 12.64 -13.14
N GLU A 93 -16.55 11.57 -13.95
CA GLU A 93 -17.77 10.91 -14.43
C GLU A 93 -18.59 10.35 -13.24
N LEU A 94 -17.95 9.65 -12.30
CA LEU A 94 -18.58 9.16 -11.08
C LEU A 94 -19.18 10.29 -10.24
N ALA A 95 -18.42 11.37 -10.04
CA ALA A 95 -18.87 12.51 -9.24
C ALA A 95 -20.12 13.15 -9.83
N GLY A 96 -20.20 13.30 -11.18
CA GLY A 96 -21.39 13.79 -11.87
C GLY A 96 -22.59 12.85 -11.76
N GLU A 97 -22.40 11.53 -11.83
CA GLU A 97 -23.46 10.52 -11.77
C GLU A 97 -24.08 10.39 -10.37
N LEU A 98 -23.23 10.50 -9.33
CA LEU A 98 -23.66 10.34 -7.93
C LEU A 98 -23.74 11.67 -7.17
N ASP A 99 -23.77 12.80 -7.88
CA ASP A 99 -23.95 14.13 -7.27
C ASP A 99 -25.22 14.17 -6.39
N GLY A 100 -25.07 14.69 -5.16
CA GLY A 100 -26.14 14.74 -4.18
C GLY A 100 -26.62 13.40 -3.62
N LYS A 101 -26.11 12.24 -4.14
CA LYS A 101 -26.57 10.89 -3.73
C LYS A 101 -25.59 10.19 -2.79
N ALA A 102 -24.29 10.50 -2.87
CA ALA A 102 -23.23 9.82 -2.11
C ALA A 102 -22.09 10.78 -1.70
N GLU A 103 -22.40 11.98 -1.28
CA GLU A 103 -21.49 13.09 -1.04
C GLU A 103 -20.30 12.70 -0.14
N SER A 104 -20.56 12.10 1.03
CA SER A 104 -19.48 11.68 1.96
C SER A 104 -18.54 10.64 1.36
N ALA A 105 -19.06 9.76 0.51
CA ALA A 105 -18.24 8.77 -0.20
C ALA A 105 -17.38 9.42 -1.27
N LEU A 106 -17.93 10.37 -2.03
CA LEU A 106 -17.21 11.13 -3.06
C LEU A 106 -16.10 11.97 -2.43
N GLN A 107 -16.35 12.69 -1.34
CA GLN A 107 -15.35 13.45 -0.61
C GLN A 107 -14.23 12.54 -0.07
N THR A 108 -14.58 11.36 0.47
CA THR A 108 -13.59 10.38 0.94
C THR A 108 -12.70 9.87 -0.20
N LEU A 109 -13.28 9.65 -1.38
CA LEU A 109 -12.54 9.22 -2.56
C LEU A 109 -11.65 10.34 -3.09
N GLU A 110 -12.17 11.54 -3.23
CA GLU A 110 -11.45 12.72 -3.71
C GLU A 110 -10.20 13.00 -2.85
N ALA A 111 -10.38 13.03 -1.53
CA ALA A 111 -9.29 13.25 -0.58
C ALA A 111 -8.19 12.19 -0.62
N GLY A 112 -8.45 11.00 -1.18
CA GLY A 112 -7.50 9.90 -1.25
C GLY A 112 -7.09 9.48 -2.65
N LEU A 113 -7.69 10.05 -3.69
CA LEU A 113 -7.53 9.59 -5.08
C LEU A 113 -6.09 9.69 -5.56
N GLU A 114 -5.46 10.85 -5.45
CA GLU A 114 -4.11 11.08 -5.96
C GLU A 114 -3.08 10.14 -5.34
N ASP A 115 -3.19 9.91 -4.05
CA ASP A 115 -2.32 8.98 -3.33
C ASP A 115 -2.63 7.51 -3.70
N ALA A 116 -3.88 7.18 -3.99
CA ALA A 116 -4.28 5.82 -4.37
C ALA A 116 -3.97 5.46 -5.83
N ILE A 117 -3.76 6.45 -6.69
CA ILE A 117 -3.35 6.26 -8.09
C ILE A 117 -1.86 6.55 -8.35
N ALA A 118 -1.06 6.77 -7.30
CA ALA A 118 0.38 7.02 -7.44
C ALA A 118 1.09 5.89 -8.20
N VAL A 119 0.69 4.65 -7.99
CA VAL A 119 1.20 3.45 -8.65
C VAL A 119 1.02 3.46 -10.18
N LEU A 120 0.07 4.23 -10.72
CA LEU A 120 -0.16 4.34 -12.17
C LEU A 120 1.01 5.03 -12.91
N ALA A 121 1.90 5.70 -12.19
CA ALA A 121 3.14 6.23 -12.74
C ALA A 121 4.18 5.14 -13.08
N LEU A 122 3.98 3.91 -12.63
CA LEU A 122 4.88 2.77 -12.85
C LEU A 122 4.46 1.94 -14.06
N PRO A 123 5.35 1.13 -14.64
CA PRO A 123 4.98 0.14 -15.67
C PRO A 123 3.89 -0.83 -15.17
N ALA A 124 2.97 -1.21 -16.03
CA ALA A 124 1.78 -2.01 -15.71
C ALA A 124 2.08 -3.30 -14.93
N LYS A 125 3.20 -3.97 -15.25
CA LYS A 125 3.70 -5.19 -14.59
C LYS A 125 3.80 -5.05 -13.07
N TYR A 126 4.19 -3.88 -12.56
CA TYR A 126 4.43 -3.65 -11.13
C TYR A 126 3.18 -3.20 -10.37
N ARG A 127 2.21 -2.56 -11.06
CA ARG A 127 1.06 -1.90 -10.44
C ARG A 127 0.23 -2.83 -9.56
N ARG A 128 -0.05 -4.06 -10.06
CA ARG A 128 -0.92 -5.02 -9.36
C ARG A 128 -0.44 -5.35 -7.94
N ARG A 129 0.87 -5.46 -7.74
CA ARG A 129 1.46 -5.87 -6.47
C ARG A 129 1.73 -4.70 -5.53
N LEU A 130 1.90 -3.49 -6.09
CA LEU A 130 2.27 -2.29 -5.34
C LEU A 130 1.07 -1.42 -4.93
N ARG A 131 -0.12 -1.68 -5.47
CA ARG A 131 -1.32 -0.88 -5.18
C ARG A 131 -2.00 -1.18 -3.83
N THR A 132 -1.61 -2.28 -3.15
CA THR A 132 -2.22 -2.72 -1.89
C THR A 132 -1.19 -3.26 -0.92
N THR A 133 -1.53 -3.31 0.37
CA THR A 133 -0.75 -3.92 1.45
C THR A 133 -1.03 -5.41 1.64
N ASN A 134 -1.83 -6.02 0.77
CA ASN A 134 -2.31 -7.40 0.92
C ASN A 134 -1.21 -8.45 1.15
N MET A 135 -0.01 -8.23 0.61
CA MET A 135 1.11 -9.15 0.84
C MET A 135 1.56 -9.15 2.30
N VAL A 136 1.71 -7.95 2.86
CA VAL A 136 2.10 -7.79 4.28
C VAL A 136 0.99 -8.31 5.18
N GLU A 137 -0.28 -8.06 4.84
CA GLU A 137 -1.43 -8.56 5.58
C GLU A 137 -1.46 -10.09 5.62
N ARG A 138 -1.25 -10.76 4.48
CA ARG A 138 -1.16 -12.24 4.42
C ARG A 138 0.00 -12.78 5.26
N LEU A 139 1.16 -12.14 5.22
CA LEU A 139 2.29 -12.54 6.06
C LEU A 139 1.95 -12.41 7.55
N ILE A 140 1.30 -11.31 7.95
CA ILE A 140 0.85 -11.10 9.33
C ILE A 140 -0.22 -12.13 9.71
N GLU A 141 -1.15 -12.47 8.83
CA GLU A 141 -2.16 -13.51 9.05
C GLU A 141 -1.52 -14.88 9.26
N GLU A 142 -0.50 -15.23 8.47
CA GLU A 142 0.24 -16.49 8.64
C GLU A 142 0.99 -16.54 9.98
N ILE A 143 1.65 -15.46 10.36
CA ILE A 143 2.29 -15.35 11.69
C ILE A 143 1.24 -15.56 12.79
N ARG A 144 0.12 -14.87 12.73
CA ARG A 144 -0.98 -15.02 13.70
C ARG A 144 -1.56 -16.42 13.72
N ARG A 145 -1.68 -17.07 12.56
CA ARG A 145 -2.15 -18.46 12.47
C ARG A 145 -1.25 -19.42 13.22
N ARG A 146 0.08 -19.27 13.07
CA ARG A 146 1.07 -20.09 13.76
C ARG A 146 1.14 -19.78 15.26
N GLU A 147 1.03 -18.51 15.62
CA GLU A 147 0.99 -18.06 17.02
C GLU A 147 -0.19 -18.66 17.79
N ARG A 148 -1.39 -18.70 17.19
CA ARG A 148 -2.59 -19.28 17.83
C ARG A 148 -2.44 -20.76 18.24
N VAL A 149 -1.61 -21.53 17.57
CA VAL A 149 -1.35 -22.93 17.91
C VAL A 149 -0.60 -23.05 19.24
N ILE A 150 0.28 -22.09 19.54
CA ILE A 150 1.12 -22.09 20.75
C ILE A 150 0.38 -21.54 21.96
N ARG A 151 -0.65 -20.72 21.76
CA ARG A 151 -1.52 -20.09 22.75
C ARG A 151 -0.82 -19.18 23.76
N ILE A 152 0.24 -19.64 24.43
CA ILE A 152 0.96 -18.90 25.46
C ILE A 152 2.45 -19.07 25.24
N PHE A 153 3.18 -17.95 25.11
CA PHE A 153 4.63 -17.95 25.09
C PHE A 153 5.17 -17.81 26.51
N PRO A 154 6.15 -18.63 26.93
CA PRO A 154 6.73 -18.52 28.27
C PRO A 154 7.49 -17.17 28.48
N ASN A 155 7.96 -16.55 27.40
CA ASN A 155 8.61 -15.25 27.42
C ASN A 155 8.64 -14.62 26.01
N SER A 156 8.99 -13.32 25.93
CA SER A 156 9.10 -12.60 24.66
C SER A 156 10.16 -13.16 23.72
N ALA A 157 11.24 -13.74 24.27
CA ALA A 157 12.30 -14.34 23.46
C ALA A 157 11.81 -15.57 22.66
N SER A 158 10.90 -16.37 23.23
CA SER A 158 10.28 -17.49 22.49
C SER A 158 9.36 -17.00 21.39
N ALA A 159 8.59 -15.94 21.61
CA ALA A 159 7.78 -15.32 20.56
C ALA A 159 8.66 -14.77 19.44
N HIS A 160 9.72 -14.06 19.76
CA HIS A 160 10.68 -13.55 18.77
C HIS A 160 11.34 -14.68 17.96
N ARG A 161 11.71 -15.81 18.60
CA ARG A 161 12.27 -16.96 17.88
C ARG A 161 11.29 -17.54 16.87
N LEU A 162 10.01 -17.71 17.24
CA LEU A 162 9.00 -18.21 16.30
C LEU A 162 8.82 -17.27 15.13
N VAL A 163 8.59 -15.99 15.41
CA VAL A 163 8.39 -14.98 14.35
C VAL A 163 9.63 -14.89 13.46
N GLY A 164 10.84 -14.91 14.06
CA GLY A 164 12.11 -14.90 13.34
C GLY A 164 12.26 -16.12 12.41
N ALA A 165 11.92 -17.33 12.90
CA ALA A 165 11.98 -18.55 12.09
C ALA A 165 11.00 -18.50 10.90
N LEU A 166 9.76 -18.03 11.11
CA LEU A 166 8.77 -17.87 10.04
C LEU A 166 9.21 -16.85 8.99
N LEU A 167 9.80 -15.74 9.42
CA LEU A 167 10.31 -14.72 8.52
C LEU A 167 11.55 -15.22 7.75
N GLN A 168 12.39 -16.05 8.37
CA GLN A 168 13.53 -16.68 7.73
C GLN A 168 13.08 -17.69 6.66
N GLU A 169 12.10 -18.57 6.98
CA GLU A 169 11.48 -19.51 6.02
C GLU A 169 10.93 -18.76 4.80
N GLN A 170 10.18 -17.68 5.04
CA GLN A 170 9.62 -16.85 3.96
C GLN A 170 10.73 -16.15 3.13
N HIS A 171 11.79 -15.70 3.78
CA HIS A 171 12.93 -15.08 3.10
C HIS A 171 13.64 -16.08 2.19
N GLU A 172 13.90 -17.31 2.66
CA GLU A 172 14.51 -18.37 1.87
C GLU A 172 13.65 -18.78 0.68
N GLU A 173 12.33 -18.89 0.87
CA GLU A 173 11.38 -19.12 -0.22
C GLU A 173 11.47 -18.03 -1.31
N TRP A 174 11.59 -16.77 -0.92
CA TRP A 174 11.73 -15.66 -1.87
C TRP A 174 13.10 -15.60 -2.56
N LEU A 175 14.15 -16.10 -1.92
CA LEU A 175 15.49 -16.17 -2.50
C LEU A 175 15.63 -17.31 -3.50
N THR A 176 15.08 -18.48 -3.20
CA THR A 176 15.27 -19.71 -3.97
C THR A 176 14.14 -19.98 -4.96
N GLY A 177 12.94 -19.46 -4.67
CA GLY A 177 11.75 -19.64 -5.48
C GLY A 177 11.53 -18.55 -6.52
N ARG A 178 10.27 -18.39 -6.93
CA ARG A 178 9.87 -17.35 -7.87
C ARG A 178 9.97 -15.97 -7.20
N LYS A 179 10.91 -15.15 -7.65
CA LYS A 179 11.08 -13.77 -7.17
C LYS A 179 9.75 -13.02 -7.19
N TYR A 180 9.45 -12.35 -6.10
CA TYR A 180 8.23 -11.56 -6.01
C TYR A 180 8.21 -10.40 -7.00
N PHE A 181 9.37 -9.74 -7.21
CA PHE A 181 9.61 -8.76 -8.24
C PHE A 181 10.89 -9.08 -9.01
N ASP A 182 10.79 -9.05 -10.34
CA ASP A 182 11.94 -8.86 -11.21
C ASP A 182 12.05 -7.36 -11.51
N MET A 183 13.12 -6.73 -11.00
CA MET A 183 13.33 -5.29 -11.11
C MET A 183 14.13 -4.88 -12.35
N SER A 184 14.58 -5.82 -13.19
CA SER A 184 15.40 -5.55 -14.39
C SER A 184 14.71 -4.55 -15.32
N GLU A 185 13.48 -4.87 -15.74
CA GLU A 185 12.68 -3.99 -16.61
C GLU A 185 12.35 -2.63 -15.96
N TYR A 186 12.27 -2.58 -14.63
CA TYR A 186 12.06 -1.32 -13.93
C TYR A 186 13.26 -0.39 -14.07
N PHE A 187 14.47 -0.92 -13.92
CA PHE A 187 15.68 -0.10 -14.05
C PHE A 187 15.89 0.35 -15.49
N GLU A 188 15.62 -0.48 -16.49
CA GLU A 188 15.64 -0.11 -17.90
C GLU A 188 14.63 1.01 -18.21
N TRP A 189 13.39 0.83 -17.79
CA TRP A 189 12.34 1.84 -17.93
C TRP A 189 12.74 3.18 -17.27
N LYS A 190 13.32 3.12 -16.08
CA LYS A 190 13.77 4.29 -15.33
C LYS A 190 14.91 5.03 -16.05
N GLN A 191 15.85 4.29 -16.63
CA GLN A 191 16.94 4.88 -17.42
C GLN A 191 16.42 5.55 -18.69
N ALA A 192 15.54 4.88 -19.43
CA ALA A 192 14.92 5.45 -20.63
C ALA A 192 14.16 6.75 -20.34
N ARG A 193 13.41 6.78 -19.23
CA ARG A 193 12.66 7.97 -18.82
C ARG A 193 13.57 9.15 -18.41
N ARG A 194 14.71 8.88 -17.78
CA ARG A 194 15.70 9.93 -17.46
C ARG A 194 16.32 10.51 -18.72
N ALA A 195 16.65 9.69 -19.71
CA ALA A 195 17.20 10.12 -20.98
C ALA A 195 16.22 10.98 -21.81
N SER A 196 14.90 10.75 -21.67
CA SER A 196 13.86 11.53 -22.37
C SER A 196 13.47 12.85 -21.68
N SER A 197 13.96 13.08 -20.47
CA SER A 197 13.61 14.27 -19.65
C SER A 197 14.78 15.28 -19.52
N GLY A 198 15.95 14.98 -20.11
CA GLY A 198 17.13 15.86 -20.22
C GLY A 198 17.34 16.29 -21.66
#